data_8f6ce4634ece062de4234ea65d101e98
#
_entry.id   8f6ce4634ece062de4234ea65d101e98
#
_cell.length_a   1.000
_cell.length_b   1.000
_cell.length_c   1.000
_cell.angle_alpha   90.00
_cell.angle_beta   90.00
_cell.angle_gamma   90.00
#
_symmetry.space_group_name_H-M   'P 1'
#
loop_
_entity.id
_entity.type
_entity.pdbx_description
1 polymer ?
#
loop_
_entity_poly.entity_id
_entity_poly.type
_entity_poly.pdbx_seq_one_letter_code
_entity_poly.pdbx_strand_id
1 'polypeptide(L)'
;MKRFLLILSLLFVSVPHLLAQDDEEGNEKIRDKMNEYIQRRLNLSDDEAKKFTPVFLRYFGEWRQTIRENKGDKLILQQKIVDLRLRYRTQFRELLGERRGNQVYNQQDDFIKKLREVRQDRLGNRPGRRGP
;
A
#
# COMPACT_ATOMS: atom_id res chain seq x y z
N MET A 1 37.52 -12.73 29.35
CA MET A 1 37.68 -12.12 28.05
C MET A 1 36.65 -12.59 27.00
N LYS A 2 36.16 -13.82 27.06
CA LYS A 2 35.14 -14.32 26.11
C LYS A 2 33.73 -13.75 26.35
N ARG A 3 33.45 -13.14 27.50
CA ARG A 3 32.13 -12.56 27.83
C ARG A 3 31.94 -11.14 27.31
N PHE A 4 33.02 -10.42 26.97
CA PHE A 4 32.93 -9.07 26.43
C PHE A 4 32.64 -9.03 24.92
N LEU A 5 32.99 -10.08 24.19
CA LEU A 5 32.76 -10.20 22.76
C LEU A 5 31.31 -10.54 22.44
N LEU A 6 30.58 -11.19 23.36
CA LEU A 6 29.17 -11.51 23.19
C LEU A 6 28.24 -10.30 23.40
N ILE A 7 28.66 -9.31 24.17
CA ILE A 7 27.88 -8.10 24.44
C ILE A 7 28.00 -7.12 23.27
N LEU A 8 29.12 -7.13 22.55
CA LEU A 8 29.33 -6.26 21.41
C LEU A 8 28.56 -6.75 20.16
N SER A 9 28.28 -8.04 20.06
CA SER A 9 27.51 -8.59 18.95
C SER A 9 26.00 -8.35 19.11
N LEU A 10 25.52 -8.11 20.33
CA LEU A 10 24.10 -7.85 20.57
C LEU A 10 23.68 -6.41 20.25
N LEU A 11 24.64 -5.48 20.26
CA LEU A 11 24.38 -4.06 19.95
C LEU A 11 24.27 -3.77 18.44
N PHE A 12 24.73 -4.70 17.59
CA PHE A 12 24.73 -4.50 16.14
C PHE A 12 23.43 -4.96 15.45
N VAL A 13 22.56 -5.69 16.17
CA VAL A 13 21.31 -6.27 15.61
C VAL A 13 20.11 -5.32 15.74
N SER A 14 20.24 -4.23 16.52
CA SER A 14 19.08 -3.37 16.81
C SER A 14 18.90 -2.19 15.85
N VAL A 15 19.91 -1.84 15.04
CA VAL A 15 19.84 -0.64 14.17
C VAL A 15 19.04 -0.85 12.88
N PRO A 16 19.06 -2.03 12.21
CA PRO A 16 18.25 -2.21 11.02
C PRO A 16 16.74 -2.34 11.26
N HIS A 17 16.30 -2.69 12.47
CA HIS A 17 14.89 -2.84 12.75
C HIS A 17 14.13 -1.51 12.93
N LEU A 18 14.78 -0.46 13.40
CA LEU A 18 14.14 0.85 13.57
C LEU A 18 13.83 1.54 12.24
N LEU A 19 14.68 1.41 11.22
CA LEU A 19 14.47 1.97 9.90
C LEU A 19 13.38 1.22 9.11
N ALA A 20 13.27 -0.11 9.31
CA ALA A 20 12.24 -0.93 8.69
C ALA A 20 10.85 -0.68 9.31
N GLN A 21 10.76 -0.32 10.59
CA GLN A 21 9.51 -0.04 11.29
C GLN A 21 8.84 1.25 10.81
N ASP A 22 9.61 2.29 10.52
CA ASP A 22 9.07 3.57 10.00
C ASP A 22 8.42 3.40 8.62
N ASP A 23 9.03 2.61 7.73
CA ASP A 23 8.46 2.30 6.42
C ASP A 23 7.21 1.42 6.54
N GLU A 24 7.19 0.46 7.47
CA GLU A 24 6.02 -0.39 7.72
C GLU A 24 4.84 0.41 8.28
N GLU A 25 5.06 1.31 9.24
CA GLU A 25 4.03 2.18 9.79
C GLU A 25 3.41 3.09 8.72
N GLY A 26 4.22 3.69 7.86
CA GLY A 26 3.75 4.51 6.75
C GLY A 26 2.92 3.71 5.77
N ASN A 27 3.34 2.49 5.45
CA ASN A 27 2.62 1.57 4.57
C ASN A 27 1.29 1.11 5.18
N GLU A 28 1.26 0.83 6.47
CA GLU A 28 0.04 0.46 7.18
C GLU A 28 -0.99 1.59 7.17
N LYS A 29 -0.57 2.82 7.39
CA LYS A 29 -1.45 4.00 7.32
C LYS A 29 -2.06 4.18 5.94
N ILE A 30 -1.25 4.06 4.89
CA ILE A 30 -1.72 4.16 3.50
C ILE A 30 -2.69 3.02 3.20
N ARG A 31 -2.36 1.79 3.60
CA ARG A 31 -3.21 0.61 3.45
C ARG A 31 -4.58 0.82 4.07
N ASP A 32 -4.60 1.26 5.32
CA ASP A 32 -5.83 1.43 6.08
C ASP A 32 -6.70 2.55 5.50
N LYS A 33 -6.09 3.67 5.12
CA LYS A 33 -6.79 4.78 4.48
C LYS A 33 -7.34 4.40 3.10
N MET A 34 -6.58 3.65 2.32
CA MET A 34 -7.01 3.15 1.01
C MET A 34 -8.20 2.21 1.17
N ASN A 35 -8.13 1.28 2.13
CA ASN A 35 -9.22 0.35 2.44
C ASN A 35 -10.51 1.10 2.82
N GLU A 36 -10.42 2.07 3.73
CA GLU A 36 -11.55 2.92 4.11
C GLU A 36 -12.11 3.71 2.94
N TYR A 37 -11.24 4.29 2.12
CA TYR A 37 -11.63 5.06 0.95
C TYR A 37 -12.44 4.22 -0.03
N ILE A 38 -11.96 3.03 -0.37
CA ILE A 38 -12.64 2.12 -1.30
C ILE A 38 -13.99 1.69 -0.74
N GLN A 39 -14.04 1.33 0.54
CA GLN A 39 -15.29 0.92 1.20
C GLN A 39 -16.36 2.02 1.16
N ARG A 40 -15.97 3.25 1.42
CA ARG A 40 -16.89 4.41 1.35
C ARG A 40 -17.33 4.70 -0.08
N ARG A 41 -16.40 4.69 -1.02
CA ARG A 41 -16.70 4.98 -2.43
C ARG A 41 -17.61 3.92 -3.06
N LEU A 42 -17.48 2.68 -2.67
CA LEU A 42 -18.33 1.59 -3.15
C LEU A 42 -19.57 1.37 -2.29
N ASN A 43 -19.72 2.15 -1.24
CA ASN A 43 -20.87 2.09 -0.32
C ASN A 43 -21.10 0.67 0.23
N LEU A 44 -20.04 0.08 0.79
CA LEU A 44 -20.14 -1.27 1.36
C LEU A 44 -20.92 -1.26 2.66
N SER A 45 -21.77 -2.29 2.84
CA SER A 45 -22.39 -2.55 4.14
C SER A 45 -21.34 -3.04 5.15
N ASP A 46 -21.69 -3.03 6.44
CA ASP A 46 -20.79 -3.51 7.49
C ASP A 46 -20.39 -4.97 7.26
N ASP A 47 -21.33 -5.83 6.83
CA ASP A 47 -21.04 -7.22 6.53
C ASP A 47 -20.12 -7.37 5.32
N GLU A 48 -20.36 -6.59 4.27
CA GLU A 48 -19.50 -6.58 3.08
C GLU A 48 -18.09 -6.09 3.43
N ALA A 49 -17.98 -5.04 4.25
CA ALA A 49 -16.69 -4.50 4.70
C ALA A 49 -15.89 -5.53 5.50
N LYS A 50 -16.54 -6.28 6.37
CA LYS A 50 -15.88 -7.35 7.16
C LYS A 50 -15.31 -8.46 6.27
N LYS A 51 -15.98 -8.80 5.19
CA LYS A 51 -15.52 -9.82 4.23
C LYS A 51 -14.48 -9.26 3.26
N PHE A 52 -14.63 -8.01 2.86
CA PHE A 52 -13.74 -7.33 1.93
C PHE A 52 -12.36 -7.06 2.54
N THR A 53 -12.31 -6.59 3.78
CA THR A 53 -11.07 -6.15 4.43
C THR A 53 -9.96 -7.21 4.40
N PRO A 54 -10.16 -8.48 4.82
CA PRO A 54 -9.09 -9.47 4.78
C PRO A 54 -8.55 -9.73 3.37
N VAL A 55 -9.41 -9.74 2.37
CA VAL A 55 -9.03 -9.96 0.97
C VAL A 55 -8.23 -8.77 0.44
N PHE A 56 -8.71 -7.56 0.72
CA PHE A 56 -8.01 -6.33 0.31
C PHE A 56 -6.63 -6.21 0.95
N LEU A 57 -6.49 -6.54 2.23
CA LEU A 57 -5.20 -6.48 2.92
C LEU A 57 -4.18 -7.44 2.31
N ARG A 58 -4.59 -8.65 1.94
CA ARG A 58 -3.72 -9.60 1.22
C ARG A 58 -3.33 -9.07 -0.15
N TYR A 59 -4.30 -8.56 -0.90
CA TYR A 59 -4.06 -7.94 -2.21
C TYR A 59 -3.06 -6.78 -2.10
N PHE A 60 -3.27 -5.90 -1.13
CA PHE A 60 -2.38 -4.75 -0.91
C PHE A 60 -0.95 -5.18 -0.60
N GLY A 61 -0.77 -6.20 0.25
CA GLY A 61 0.54 -6.77 0.57
C GLY A 61 1.27 -7.29 -0.67
N GLU A 62 0.59 -8.07 -1.51
CA GLU A 62 1.15 -8.57 -2.77
C GLU A 62 1.42 -7.44 -3.77
N TRP A 63 0.54 -6.44 -3.84
CA TRP A 63 0.72 -5.27 -4.68
C TRP A 63 2.00 -4.49 -4.30
N ARG A 64 2.20 -4.26 -3.02
CA ARG A 64 3.41 -3.60 -2.50
C ARG A 64 4.68 -4.40 -2.79
N GLN A 65 4.62 -5.70 -2.59
CA GLN A 65 5.73 -6.60 -2.89
C GLN A 65 6.08 -6.59 -4.37
N THR A 66 5.08 -6.65 -5.24
CA THR A 66 5.24 -6.58 -6.70
C THR A 66 5.96 -5.30 -7.12
N ILE A 67 5.60 -4.17 -6.53
CA ILE A 67 6.27 -2.88 -6.78
C ILE A 67 7.74 -2.94 -6.35
N ARG A 68 8.02 -3.44 -5.16
CA ARG A 68 9.40 -3.53 -4.63
C ARG A 68 10.30 -4.42 -5.49
N GLU A 69 9.78 -5.54 -5.94
CA GLU A 69 10.55 -6.53 -6.71
C GLU A 69 10.81 -6.11 -8.16
N ASN A 70 10.07 -5.16 -8.69
CA ASN A 70 10.10 -4.79 -10.10
C ASN A 70 10.37 -3.30 -10.36
N LYS A 71 11.07 -2.63 -9.46
CA LYS A 71 11.39 -1.20 -9.59
C LYS A 71 12.22 -0.85 -10.82
N GLY A 72 13.04 -1.79 -11.29
CA GLY A 72 13.95 -1.55 -12.40
C GLY A 72 13.33 -1.69 -13.79
N ASP A 73 12.13 -2.25 -13.91
CA ASP A 73 11.47 -2.46 -15.20
C ASP A 73 9.98 -2.11 -15.13
N LYS A 74 9.65 -0.95 -15.65
CA LYS A 74 8.30 -0.39 -15.60
C LYS A 74 7.28 -1.24 -16.37
N LEU A 75 7.65 -1.79 -17.51
CA LEU A 75 6.74 -2.61 -18.33
C LEU A 75 6.44 -3.95 -17.64
N ILE A 76 7.46 -4.59 -17.11
CA ILE A 76 7.29 -5.82 -16.33
C ILE A 76 6.46 -5.57 -15.07
N LEU A 77 6.70 -4.45 -14.38
CA LEU A 77 5.91 -4.05 -13.22
C LEU A 77 4.42 -3.92 -13.59
N GLN A 78 4.11 -3.21 -14.67
CA GLN A 78 2.73 -3.05 -15.14
C GLN A 78 2.08 -4.39 -15.46
N GLN A 79 2.79 -5.28 -16.14
CA GLN A 79 2.30 -6.61 -16.47
C GLN A 79 1.98 -7.42 -15.20
N LYS A 80 2.88 -7.42 -14.23
CA LYS A 80 2.71 -8.17 -12.98
C LYS A 80 1.58 -7.61 -12.12
N ILE A 81 1.36 -6.30 -12.12
CA ILE A 81 0.22 -5.69 -11.45
C ILE A 81 -1.09 -6.11 -12.11
N VAL A 82 -1.17 -6.13 -13.44
CA VAL A 82 -2.35 -6.62 -14.16
C VAL A 82 -2.63 -8.09 -13.82
N ASP A 83 -1.60 -8.94 -13.83
CA ASP A 83 -1.74 -10.36 -13.48
C ASP A 83 -2.26 -10.54 -12.05
N LEU A 84 -1.73 -9.77 -11.10
CA LEU A 84 -2.18 -9.76 -9.71
C LEU A 84 -3.65 -9.35 -9.60
N ARG A 85 -4.04 -8.29 -10.26
CA ARG A 85 -5.41 -7.79 -10.29
C ARG A 85 -6.38 -8.81 -10.89
N LEU A 86 -5.97 -9.50 -11.94
CA LEU A 86 -6.78 -10.56 -12.53
C LEU A 86 -7.01 -11.72 -11.55
N ARG A 87 -5.99 -12.09 -10.75
CA ARG A 87 -6.14 -13.16 -9.75
C ARG A 87 -7.13 -12.78 -8.63
N TYR A 88 -7.13 -11.55 -8.19
CA TYR A 88 -8.04 -11.08 -7.13
C TYR A 88 -9.43 -10.67 -7.64
N ARG A 89 -9.56 -10.42 -8.92
CA ARG A 89 -10.82 -9.95 -9.52
C ARG A 89 -12.02 -10.85 -9.21
N THR A 90 -11.84 -12.15 -9.29
CA THR A 90 -12.88 -13.14 -8.99
C THR A 90 -13.35 -13.02 -7.54
N GLN A 91 -12.44 -12.92 -6.60
CA GLN A 91 -12.77 -12.78 -5.18
C GLN A 91 -13.54 -11.50 -4.89
N PHE A 92 -13.13 -10.37 -5.46
CA PHE A 92 -13.84 -9.10 -5.29
C PHE A 92 -15.24 -9.14 -5.93
N ARG A 93 -15.38 -9.77 -7.08
CA ARG A 93 -16.70 -9.96 -7.74
C ARG A 93 -17.63 -10.84 -6.90
N GLU A 94 -17.12 -11.90 -6.33
CA GLU A 94 -17.90 -12.79 -5.45
C GLU A 94 -18.40 -12.06 -4.20
N LEU A 95 -17.57 -11.19 -3.62
CA LEU A 95 -17.92 -10.44 -2.42
C LEU A 95 -18.88 -9.29 -2.68
N LEU A 96 -18.72 -8.58 -3.81
CA LEU A 96 -19.37 -7.28 -4.05
C LEU A 96 -20.31 -7.24 -5.24
N GLY A 97 -20.38 -8.34 -6.02
CA GLY A 97 -21.00 -8.35 -7.33
C GLY A 97 -20.05 -7.87 -8.42
N GLU A 98 -20.40 -8.13 -9.68
CA GLU A 98 -19.53 -7.87 -10.83
C GLU A 98 -19.17 -6.38 -10.96
N ARG A 99 -20.16 -5.50 -10.87
CA ARG A 99 -19.97 -4.05 -11.06
C ARG A 99 -19.04 -3.46 -10.01
N ARG A 100 -19.33 -3.65 -8.72
CA ARG A 100 -18.52 -3.09 -7.62
C ARG A 100 -17.18 -3.80 -7.51
N GLY A 101 -17.13 -5.11 -7.76
CA GLY A 101 -15.88 -5.85 -7.79
C GLY A 101 -14.90 -5.32 -8.83
N ASN A 102 -15.40 -4.95 -10.01
CA ASN A 102 -14.59 -4.32 -11.06
C ASN A 102 -14.15 -2.90 -10.71
N GLN A 103 -14.90 -2.20 -9.87
CA GLN A 103 -14.60 -0.82 -9.47
C GLN A 103 -13.54 -0.71 -8.36
N VAL A 104 -13.20 -1.80 -7.68
CA VAL A 104 -12.18 -1.80 -6.61
C VAL A 104 -10.87 -1.16 -7.10
N TYR A 105 -10.39 -1.56 -8.26
CA TYR A 105 -9.12 -1.07 -8.81
C TYR A 105 -9.21 0.38 -9.29
N ASN A 106 -10.35 0.77 -9.82
CA ASN A 106 -10.60 2.16 -10.21
C ASN A 106 -10.55 3.08 -8.99
N GLN A 107 -11.12 2.66 -7.87
CA GLN A 107 -11.07 3.41 -6.62
C GLN A 107 -9.68 3.42 -6.00
N GLN A 108 -8.93 2.33 -6.12
CA GLN A 108 -7.52 2.29 -5.72
C GLN A 108 -6.70 3.32 -6.51
N ASP A 109 -6.83 3.32 -7.83
CA ASP A 109 -6.10 4.23 -8.71
C ASP A 109 -6.49 5.70 -8.43
N ASP A 110 -7.75 5.97 -8.16
CA ASP A 110 -8.24 7.29 -7.78
C ASP A 110 -7.66 7.76 -6.44
N PHE A 111 -7.59 6.89 -5.46
CA PHE A 111 -6.94 7.17 -4.18
C PHE A 111 -5.46 7.53 -4.37
N ILE A 112 -4.73 6.76 -5.16
CA ILE A 112 -3.31 7.01 -5.43
C ILE A 112 -3.13 8.37 -6.12
N LYS A 113 -3.99 8.71 -7.07
CA LYS A 113 -3.98 10.00 -7.76
C LYS A 113 -4.17 11.15 -6.76
N LYS A 114 -5.16 11.06 -5.90
CA LYS A 114 -5.42 12.06 -4.85
C LYS A 114 -4.27 12.19 -3.87
N LEU A 115 -3.66 11.09 -3.50
CA LEU A 115 -2.48 11.09 -2.62
C LEU A 115 -1.30 11.84 -3.26
N ARG A 116 -1.08 11.67 -4.57
CA ARG A 116 -0.05 12.41 -5.32
C ARG A 116 -0.36 13.90 -5.38
N GLU A 117 -1.60 14.28 -5.62
CA GLU A 117 -2.04 15.67 -5.66
C GLU A 117 -1.78 16.37 -4.31
N VAL A 118 -2.14 15.73 -3.21
CA VAL A 118 -1.88 16.26 -1.86
C VAL A 118 -0.39 16.44 -1.61
N ARG A 119 0.45 15.50 -2.03
CA ARG A 119 1.91 15.62 -1.90
C ARG A 119 2.47 16.77 -2.75
N GLN A 120 1.97 16.94 -3.96
CA GLN A 120 2.39 18.04 -4.84
C GLN A 120 1.98 19.40 -4.25
N ASP A 121 0.79 19.53 -3.71
CA ASP A 121 0.32 20.75 -3.05
C ASP A 121 1.19 21.11 -1.84
N ARG A 122 1.54 20.12 -1.02
CA ARG A 122 2.44 20.31 0.12
C ARG A 122 3.83 20.76 -0.31
N LEU A 123 4.35 20.23 -1.41
CA LEU A 123 5.64 20.61 -1.96
C LEU A 123 5.60 22.00 -2.59
N GLY A 124 4.48 22.38 -3.24
CA GLY A 124 4.27 23.70 -3.83
C GLY A 124 4.12 24.82 -2.80
N ASN A 125 3.63 24.52 -1.62
CA ASN A 125 3.38 25.47 -0.52
C ASN A 125 4.53 25.61 0.47
N ARG A 126 5.70 25.00 0.22
CA ARG A 126 6.88 25.17 1.09
C ARG A 126 7.39 26.60 1.04
N PRO A 127 7.57 27.28 2.22
CA PRO A 127 8.19 28.60 2.25
C PRO A 127 9.61 28.52 1.69
N GLY A 128 9.93 29.35 0.67
CA GLY A 128 11.22 29.38 0.02
C GLY A 128 11.24 28.89 -1.43
N ARG A 129 10.17 28.31 -1.93
CA ARG A 129 10.02 27.89 -3.34
C ARG A 129 9.19 28.84 -4.20
N ARG A 130 8.75 29.95 -3.66
CA ARG A 130 8.19 31.02 -4.47
C ARG A 130 9.36 31.73 -5.13
N GLY A 131 9.68 31.28 -6.34
CA GLY A 131 10.55 32.05 -7.23
C GLY A 131 9.94 33.39 -7.52
N PRO A 132 10.76 34.36 -7.95
CA PRO A 132 10.29 35.68 -8.31
C PRO A 132 9.24 35.65 -9.41
#